data_b10ceeec1a33edb927da6a373f5a7c3a
#
_entry.id   b10ceeec1a33edb927da6a373f5a7c3a
#
_cell.length_a   1.000
_cell.length_b   1.000
_cell.length_c   1.000
_cell.angle_alpha   90.00
_cell.angle_beta   90.00
_cell.angle_gamma   90.00
#
_symmetry.space_group_name_H-M   'P 1'
#
loop_
_entity.id
_entity.type
_entity.pdbx_description
1 polymer ?
#
loop_
_entity_poly.entity_id
_entity_poly.type
_entity_poly.pdbx_seq_one_letter_code
_entity_poly.pdbx_strand_id
1 'polypeptide(L)'
;MTTTTFTDLITDESQLRDVFGWPSARSVNKQIDRLDQHCRTIIAKSPFLLLGTSDTTGRCDVSPKGDYPGFVRVLDDTTLAIPDLPGNNRLDTLTNLLHNPQGHCQVIAKNCTFVQ
;
A
#
# COMPACT_ATOMS: atom_id res chain seq x y z
N MET A 1 21.74 -29.42 6.03
CA MET A 1 21.07 -28.09 6.14
C MET A 1 20.93 -27.74 7.62
N THR A 2 21.50 -26.64 8.04
CA THR A 2 21.39 -26.19 9.45
C THR A 2 20.07 -25.46 9.62
N THR A 3 19.22 -25.95 10.51
CA THR A 3 17.99 -25.26 10.87
C THR A 3 18.28 -24.25 11.98
N THR A 4 18.09 -22.98 11.73
CA THR A 4 18.17 -21.97 12.78
C THR A 4 16.86 -21.96 13.57
N THR A 5 16.97 -22.21 14.86
CA THR A 5 15.84 -22.14 15.79
C THR A 5 15.90 -20.82 16.55
N PHE A 6 14.84 -20.01 16.44
CA PHE A 6 14.66 -18.81 17.24
C PHE A 6 13.91 -19.18 18.53
N THR A 7 14.42 -18.72 19.68
CA THR A 7 13.87 -19.04 20.99
C THR A 7 13.01 -17.92 21.57
N ASP A 8 13.31 -16.67 21.22
CA ASP A 8 12.61 -15.50 21.72
C ASP A 8 11.70 -14.94 20.64
N LEU A 9 10.52 -15.52 20.52
CA LEU A 9 9.52 -15.14 19.52
C LEU A 9 8.45 -14.28 20.17
N ILE A 10 8.09 -13.20 19.48
CA ILE A 10 6.88 -12.42 19.77
C ILE A 10 5.72 -13.13 19.05
N THR A 11 4.74 -13.58 19.81
CA THR A 11 3.62 -14.37 19.29
C THR A 11 2.26 -13.68 19.40
N ASP A 12 2.20 -12.58 20.14
CA ASP A 12 0.98 -11.79 20.29
C ASP A 12 1.26 -10.29 20.39
N GLU A 13 0.22 -9.49 20.27
CA GLU A 13 0.33 -8.04 20.29
C GLU A 13 0.75 -7.47 21.65
N SER A 14 0.38 -8.11 22.75
CA SER A 14 0.78 -7.68 24.09
C SER A 14 2.29 -7.71 24.24
N GLN A 15 2.91 -8.82 23.85
CA GLN A 15 4.37 -8.96 23.85
C GLN A 15 5.05 -7.92 22.95
N LEU A 16 4.45 -7.64 21.79
CA LEU A 16 4.95 -6.62 20.88
C LEU A 16 4.93 -5.24 21.54
N ARG A 17 3.85 -4.90 22.24
CA ARG A 17 3.71 -3.61 22.94
C ARG A 17 4.63 -3.51 24.16
N ASP A 18 4.89 -4.60 24.86
CA ASP A 18 5.85 -4.63 25.96
C ASP A 18 7.27 -4.27 25.51
N VAL A 19 7.64 -4.69 24.30
CA VAL A 19 8.96 -4.39 23.72
C VAL A 19 9.02 -2.96 23.14
N PHE A 20 8.01 -2.56 22.39
CA PHE A 20 8.07 -1.32 21.58
C PHE A 20 7.19 -0.18 22.12
N GLY A 21 6.28 -0.46 23.05
CA GLY A 21 5.34 0.54 23.54
C GLY A 21 4.25 0.89 22.52
N TRP A 22 3.55 1.98 22.80
CA TRP A 22 2.45 2.48 21.98
C TRP A 22 2.87 3.68 21.13
N PRO A 23 2.26 3.88 19.96
CA PRO A 23 2.59 5.02 19.15
C PRO A 23 2.17 6.34 19.83
N SER A 24 2.92 7.40 19.55
CA SER A 24 2.54 8.73 20.00
C SER A 24 1.25 9.21 19.31
N ALA A 25 0.54 10.15 19.94
CA ALA A 25 -0.63 10.78 19.33
C ALA A 25 -0.30 11.37 17.96
N ARG A 26 0.87 11.98 17.80
CA ARG A 26 1.33 12.51 16.50
C ARG A 26 1.43 11.42 15.42
N SER A 27 1.91 10.22 15.79
CA SER A 27 2.02 9.10 14.84
C SER A 27 0.65 8.56 14.44
N VAL A 28 -0.28 8.47 15.40
CA VAL A 28 -1.65 8.04 15.14
C VAL A 28 -2.40 9.06 14.24
N ASN A 29 -2.23 10.35 14.52
CA ASN A 29 -2.93 11.41 13.79
C ASN A 29 -2.44 11.59 12.33
N LYS A 30 -1.35 10.93 11.94
CA LYS A 30 -0.93 10.90 10.53
C LYS A 30 -1.85 10.05 9.66
N GLN A 31 -2.55 9.08 10.26
CA GLN A 31 -3.51 8.27 9.54
C GLN A 31 -4.81 9.04 9.39
N ILE A 32 -5.21 9.27 8.17
CA ILE A 32 -6.43 9.98 7.82
C ILE A 32 -7.32 9.10 6.94
N ASP A 33 -8.61 9.37 6.93
CA ASP A 33 -9.62 8.59 6.22
C ASP A 33 -10.05 9.21 4.89
N ARG A 34 -9.37 10.26 4.46
CA ARG A 34 -9.69 10.98 3.23
C ARG A 34 -8.44 11.58 2.60
N LEU A 35 -8.55 11.91 1.32
CA LEU A 35 -7.49 12.54 0.55
C LEU A 35 -7.48 14.06 0.82
N ASP A 36 -6.57 14.51 1.66
CA ASP A 36 -6.37 15.93 1.90
C ASP A 36 -5.55 16.59 0.77
N GLN A 37 -5.26 17.88 0.91
CA GLN A 37 -4.52 18.62 -0.09
C GLN A 37 -3.09 18.08 -0.29
N HIS A 38 -2.44 17.57 0.76
CA HIS A 38 -1.10 16.97 0.64
C HIS A 38 -1.14 15.67 -0.15
N CYS A 39 -2.12 14.81 0.12
CA CYS A 39 -2.36 13.60 -0.67
C CYS A 39 -2.57 13.94 -2.15
N ARG A 40 -3.42 14.89 -2.46
CA ARG A 40 -3.72 15.32 -3.83
C ARG A 40 -2.49 15.86 -4.55
N THR A 41 -1.68 16.65 -3.87
CA THR A 41 -0.43 17.22 -4.42
C THR A 41 0.56 16.11 -4.77
N ILE A 42 0.75 15.12 -3.90
CA ILE A 42 1.67 14.00 -4.13
C ILE A 42 1.18 13.12 -5.27
N ILE A 43 -0.10 12.78 -5.28
CA ILE A 43 -0.71 11.96 -6.34
C ILE A 43 -0.58 12.67 -7.70
N ALA A 44 -0.81 13.99 -7.76
CA ALA A 44 -0.67 14.77 -8.99
C ALA A 44 0.76 14.80 -9.54
N LYS A 45 1.77 14.63 -8.69
CA LYS A 45 3.19 14.63 -9.06
C LYS A 45 3.77 13.24 -9.26
N SER A 46 3.04 12.20 -8.90
CA SER A 46 3.55 10.84 -8.91
C SER A 46 3.47 10.22 -10.30
N PRO A 47 4.60 9.71 -10.83
CA PRO A 47 4.64 8.90 -12.05
C PRO A 47 4.59 7.40 -11.75
N PHE A 48 4.46 6.99 -10.49
CA PHE A 48 4.64 5.60 -10.09
C PHE A 48 3.85 5.25 -8.83
N LEU A 49 3.30 4.05 -8.81
CA LEU A 49 2.71 3.47 -7.61
C LEU A 49 2.96 1.97 -7.54
N LEU A 50 2.87 1.43 -6.34
CA LEU A 50 2.80 0.00 -6.08
C LEU A 50 1.38 -0.34 -5.67
N LEU A 51 0.82 -1.38 -6.29
CA LEU A 51 -0.52 -1.86 -5.98
C LEU A 51 -0.43 -3.29 -5.43
N GLY A 52 -0.71 -3.43 -4.15
CA GLY A 52 -0.74 -4.71 -3.44
C GLY A 52 -2.15 -5.29 -3.45
N THR A 53 -2.26 -6.56 -3.81
CA THR A 53 -3.52 -7.31 -3.80
C THR A 53 -3.29 -8.71 -3.26
N SER A 54 -4.36 -9.39 -2.91
CA SER A 54 -4.29 -10.79 -2.49
C SER A 54 -5.47 -11.58 -3.05
N ASP A 55 -5.25 -12.88 -3.22
CA ASP A 55 -6.34 -13.80 -3.57
C ASP A 55 -7.13 -14.23 -2.32
N THR A 56 -8.14 -15.07 -2.50
CA THR A 56 -8.96 -15.56 -1.40
C THR A 56 -8.25 -16.55 -0.47
N THR A 57 -7.07 -17.03 -0.85
CA THR A 57 -6.23 -17.93 -0.03
C THR A 57 -5.16 -17.18 0.76
N GLY A 58 -5.07 -15.86 0.60
CA GLY A 58 -4.08 -15.04 1.28
C GLY A 58 -2.74 -14.91 0.55
N ARG A 59 -2.64 -15.41 -0.68
CA ARG A 59 -1.44 -15.18 -1.51
C ARG A 59 -1.42 -13.73 -1.98
N CYS A 60 -0.33 -13.05 -1.69
CA CYS A 60 -0.18 -11.64 -1.97
C CYS A 60 0.63 -11.41 -3.25
N ASP A 61 0.29 -10.33 -3.94
CA ASP A 61 0.97 -9.86 -5.13
C ASP A 61 1.16 -8.34 -5.06
N VAL A 62 2.28 -7.84 -5.55
CA VAL A 62 2.56 -6.40 -5.63
C VAL A 62 2.91 -6.07 -7.08
N SER A 63 2.13 -5.18 -7.67
CA SER A 63 2.30 -4.77 -9.07
C SER A 63 2.77 -3.32 -9.14
N PRO A 64 3.90 -3.05 -9.83
CA PRO A 64 4.30 -1.68 -10.14
C PRO A 64 3.42 -1.14 -11.28
N LYS A 65 2.99 0.11 -11.14
CA LYS A 65 2.23 0.87 -12.12
C LYS A 65 2.93 2.20 -12.36
N GLY A 66 3.15 2.56 -13.60
CA GLY A 66 3.81 3.81 -13.92
C GLY A 66 3.33 4.39 -15.24
N ASP A 67 3.33 5.72 -15.31
CA ASP A 67 3.01 6.50 -16.49
C ASP A 67 3.44 7.96 -16.23
N TYR A 68 2.97 8.91 -17.02
CA TYR A 68 3.22 10.32 -16.79
C TYR A 68 2.75 10.76 -15.39
N PRO A 69 3.43 11.73 -14.76
CA PRO A 69 2.99 12.28 -13.47
C PRO A 69 1.52 12.66 -13.48
N GLY A 70 0.79 12.24 -12.44
CA GLY A 70 -0.65 12.50 -12.35
C GLY A 70 -1.53 11.51 -13.10
N PHE A 71 -1.00 10.35 -13.50
CA PHE A 71 -1.79 9.31 -14.16
C PHE A 71 -2.87 8.71 -13.25
N VAL A 72 -2.65 8.70 -11.95
CA VAL A 72 -3.68 8.37 -10.96
C VAL A 72 -4.56 9.59 -10.75
N ARG A 73 -5.87 9.43 -10.89
CA ARG A 73 -6.84 10.52 -10.75
C ARG A 73 -7.56 10.47 -9.42
N VAL A 74 -7.63 11.60 -8.76
CA VAL A 74 -8.49 11.77 -7.58
C VAL A 74 -9.87 12.16 -8.08
N LEU A 75 -10.87 11.31 -7.81
CA LEU A 75 -12.25 11.55 -8.24
C LEU A 75 -13.04 12.32 -7.16
N ASP A 76 -12.80 12.02 -5.90
CA ASP A 76 -13.35 12.68 -4.74
C ASP A 76 -12.44 12.46 -3.51
N ASP A 77 -12.88 12.84 -2.32
CA ASP A 77 -12.07 12.76 -1.10
C ASP A 77 -11.71 11.32 -0.67
N THR A 78 -12.37 10.31 -1.22
CA THR A 78 -12.19 8.91 -0.83
C THR A 78 -11.99 7.96 -2.01
N THR A 79 -11.90 8.49 -3.25
CA THR A 79 -11.87 7.67 -4.45
C THR A 79 -10.73 8.05 -5.37
N LEU A 80 -9.93 7.06 -5.73
CA LEU A 80 -8.89 7.15 -6.76
C LEU A 80 -9.29 6.33 -7.99
N ALA A 81 -8.93 6.80 -9.17
CA ALA A 81 -8.96 6.03 -10.39
C ALA A 81 -7.53 5.74 -10.86
N ILE A 82 -7.19 4.47 -10.96
CA ILE A 82 -5.91 3.99 -11.47
C ILE A 82 -6.17 3.40 -12.85
N PRO A 83 -5.59 3.94 -13.92
CA PRO A 83 -5.81 3.42 -15.26
C PRO A 83 -5.14 2.04 -15.41
N ASP A 84 -5.82 1.13 -16.12
CA ASP A 84 -5.23 -0.10 -16.58
C ASP A 84 -4.56 0.14 -17.93
N LEU A 85 -3.25 -0.07 -17.98
CA LEU A 85 -2.44 0.14 -19.16
C LEU A 85 -2.09 -1.21 -19.80
N PRO A 86 -1.91 -1.27 -21.12
CA PRO A 86 -1.46 -2.50 -21.79
C PRO A 86 -0.18 -3.03 -21.18
N GLY A 87 -0.11 -4.33 -20.97
CA GLY A 87 1.02 -5.02 -20.35
C GLY A 87 1.16 -6.46 -20.86
N ASN A 88 1.67 -7.33 -20.00
CA ASN A 88 1.97 -8.72 -20.37
C ASN A 88 0.75 -9.66 -20.35
N ASN A 89 -0.44 -9.16 -20.07
CA ASN A 89 -1.69 -9.92 -20.00
C ASN A 89 -1.75 -11.03 -18.94
N ARG A 90 -0.87 -11.00 -17.95
CA ARG A 90 -0.99 -11.91 -16.81
C ARG A 90 -2.22 -11.60 -15.96
N LEU A 91 -2.53 -10.32 -15.79
CA LEU A 91 -3.73 -9.84 -15.12
C LEU A 91 -3.86 -10.31 -13.65
N ASP A 92 -2.74 -10.58 -12.99
CA ASP A 92 -2.75 -11.12 -11.62
C ASP A 92 -3.47 -10.18 -10.65
N THR A 93 -3.20 -8.88 -10.74
CA THR A 93 -3.86 -7.86 -9.92
C THR A 93 -5.37 -7.84 -10.15
N LEU A 94 -5.80 -7.82 -11.41
CA LEU A 94 -7.24 -7.78 -11.76
C LEU A 94 -7.95 -9.07 -11.35
N THR A 95 -7.30 -10.22 -11.54
CA THR A 95 -7.81 -11.51 -11.09
C THR A 95 -8.00 -11.53 -9.58
N ASN A 96 -7.01 -11.05 -8.82
CA ASN A 96 -7.13 -10.95 -7.38
C ASN A 96 -8.31 -10.06 -6.97
N LEU A 97 -8.44 -8.88 -7.58
CA LEU A 97 -9.51 -7.92 -7.26
C LEU A 97 -10.92 -8.43 -7.59
N LEU A 98 -11.08 -9.27 -8.60
CA LEU A 98 -12.36 -9.91 -8.91
C LEU A 98 -12.83 -10.83 -7.78
N HIS A 99 -11.92 -11.48 -7.07
CA HIS A 99 -12.21 -12.42 -6.00
C HIS A 99 -12.07 -11.81 -4.59
N ASN A 100 -11.19 -10.82 -4.44
CA ASN A 100 -10.96 -10.10 -3.20
C ASN A 100 -10.71 -8.61 -3.52
N PRO A 101 -11.70 -7.74 -3.31
CA PRO A 101 -11.58 -6.34 -3.67
C PRO A 101 -10.69 -5.51 -2.72
N GLN A 102 -10.13 -6.12 -1.70
CA GLN A 102 -9.21 -5.45 -0.79
C GLN A 102 -7.82 -5.32 -1.42
N GLY A 103 -7.27 -4.12 -1.35
CA GLY A 103 -5.95 -3.83 -1.89
C GLY A 103 -5.27 -2.71 -1.12
N HIS A 104 -3.99 -2.55 -1.37
CA HIS A 104 -3.18 -1.48 -0.82
C HIS A 104 -2.41 -0.79 -1.93
N CYS A 105 -2.42 0.53 -1.92
CA CYS A 105 -1.73 1.34 -2.92
C CYS A 105 -0.70 2.23 -2.23
N GLN A 106 0.54 2.19 -2.71
CA GLN A 106 1.60 3.10 -2.27
C GLN A 106 2.02 3.99 -3.43
N VAL A 107 1.77 5.29 -3.29
CA VAL A 107 2.12 6.31 -4.29
C VAL A 107 3.51 6.85 -3.99
N ILE A 108 4.34 6.94 -5.02
CA ILE A 108 5.72 7.39 -4.91
C ILE A 108 5.93 8.58 -5.84
N ALA A 109 6.29 9.72 -5.26
CA ALA A 109 6.64 10.92 -6.02
C ALA A 109 8.14 11.20 -5.92
N LYS A 110 8.70 11.79 -6.97
CA LYS A 110 10.11 12.23 -6.97
C LYS A 110 10.32 13.21 -5.82
N ASN A 111 11.35 12.98 -5.00
CA ASN A 111 11.72 13.76 -3.83
C ASN A 111 10.71 13.72 -2.66
N CYS A 112 9.75 12.81 -2.70
CA CYS A 112 8.84 12.56 -1.58
C CYS A 112 8.76 11.07 -1.33
N THR A 113 9.34 10.62 -0.24
CA THR A 113 9.17 9.23 0.21
C THR A 113 8.21 9.26 1.38
N PHE A 114 7.00 8.76 1.18
CA PHE A 114 6.08 8.50 2.26
C PHE A 114 6.06 7.00 2.52
N VAL A 115 6.53 6.63 3.69
CA VAL A 115 6.37 5.28 4.21
C VAL A 115 5.16 5.33 5.14
N GLN A 116 4.11 4.66 4.79
CA GLN A 116 3.03 4.30 5.70
C GLN A 116 3.20 2.86 6.14
#